data_141e348360c8e516b3e8484e8273fce1
#
_entry.id   141e348360c8e516b3e8484e8273fce1
#
_cell.length_a   1.000
_cell.length_b   1.000
_cell.length_c   1.000
_cell.angle_alpha   90.00
_cell.angle_beta   90.00
_cell.angle_gamma   90.00
#
_symmetry.space_group_name_H-M   'P 1'
#
loop_
_entity.id
_entity.type
_entity.pdbx_description
1 polymer ?
#
loop_
_entity_poly.entity_id
_entity_poly.type
_entity_poly.pdbx_seq_one_letter_code
_entity_poly.pdbx_strand_id
1 'polypeptide(L)'
;MLGDTTVMRIGIDMGGTKMEALALSSEGRELARIRISSPRNHYENTIRTVAALVQKLEAELGERGSVGVGIPGTIVRSSGLVKNANSTWLNGRLLEKDLCNALDREVRCENDANCLAVSEATDGNGAGHRMVFAVILGTGCGGGLAIDGRVHDGRHGVAGEWGHNGLPWPRADEVPGPPCYCGKSGCLETWISGTALGNDYERHTGIAKTGKQVAEAAVQGDEQATAALRRLEDRMARGFASLVHVLDPDVIVIGGGLSRLECLYRNLPPLLESYGFGGGIRTPILPALHGDSSGVRGAAWLWSK
;
A
#
# COMPACT_ATOMS: atom_id res chain seq x y z
N MET A 1 39.79 -6.23 -6.00
CA MET A 1 38.54 -5.94 -6.74
C MET A 1 37.58 -7.09 -6.47
N LEU A 2 36.76 -6.96 -5.43
CA LEU A 2 35.68 -7.92 -5.20
C LEU A 2 34.62 -7.56 -6.22
N GLY A 3 34.32 -8.47 -7.13
CA GLY A 3 33.32 -8.30 -8.16
C GLY A 3 31.98 -7.96 -7.54
N ASP A 4 31.33 -6.95 -8.08
CA ASP A 4 29.95 -6.60 -7.80
C ASP A 4 29.09 -7.79 -8.25
N THR A 5 28.84 -8.71 -7.31
CA THR A 5 27.96 -9.85 -7.57
C THR A 5 26.56 -9.24 -7.69
N THR A 6 26.08 -9.12 -8.92
CA THR A 6 24.70 -8.78 -9.26
C THR A 6 23.78 -9.73 -8.51
N VAL A 7 23.28 -9.28 -7.36
CA VAL A 7 22.44 -10.14 -6.51
C VAL A 7 20.99 -10.04 -7.00
N MET A 8 20.47 -11.16 -7.50
CA MET A 8 19.05 -11.31 -7.78
C MET A 8 18.23 -11.05 -6.51
N ARG A 9 17.10 -10.36 -6.66
CA ARG A 9 16.16 -10.07 -5.56
C ARG A 9 14.84 -10.75 -5.82
N ILE A 10 14.33 -11.48 -4.84
CA ILE A 10 13.04 -12.15 -4.91
C ILE A 10 12.07 -11.42 -3.96
N GLY A 11 10.99 -10.93 -4.51
CA GLY A 11 9.86 -10.39 -3.76
C GLY A 11 8.71 -11.37 -3.75
N ILE A 12 8.05 -11.48 -2.60
CA ILE A 12 6.80 -12.23 -2.44
C ILE A 12 5.72 -11.25 -1.95
N ASP A 13 4.58 -11.22 -2.61
CA ASP A 13 3.38 -10.53 -2.12
C ASP A 13 2.39 -11.57 -1.61
N MET A 14 2.11 -11.55 -0.30
CA MET A 14 1.22 -12.48 0.38
C MET A 14 -0.21 -11.93 0.47
N GLY A 15 -0.93 -11.87 -0.65
CA GLY A 15 -2.34 -11.48 -0.65
C GLY A 15 -3.27 -12.56 -0.05
N GLY A 16 -4.44 -12.16 0.44
CA GLY A 16 -5.41 -13.08 1.03
C GLY A 16 -6.05 -14.09 0.06
N THR A 17 -6.04 -13.80 -1.24
CA THR A 17 -6.63 -14.66 -2.28
C THR A 17 -5.60 -15.21 -3.26
N LYS A 18 -4.56 -14.44 -3.55
CA LYS A 18 -3.47 -14.77 -4.46
C LYS A 18 -2.13 -14.45 -3.79
N MET A 19 -1.13 -15.19 -4.14
CA MET A 19 0.26 -14.97 -3.78
C MET A 19 1.07 -14.76 -5.05
N GLU A 20 1.95 -13.77 -5.06
CA GLU A 20 2.78 -13.45 -6.20
C GLU A 20 4.25 -13.50 -5.80
N ALA A 21 5.08 -14.10 -6.64
CA ALA A 21 6.54 -14.12 -6.52
C ALA A 21 7.13 -13.46 -7.75
N LEU A 22 8.14 -12.62 -7.55
CA LEU A 22 8.82 -11.86 -8.59
C LEU A 22 10.33 -11.89 -8.34
N ALA A 23 11.10 -12.27 -9.36
CA ALA A 23 12.54 -12.13 -9.36
C ALA A 23 12.97 -10.89 -10.16
N LEU A 24 13.80 -10.05 -9.56
CA LEU A 24 14.37 -8.85 -10.17
C LEU A 24 15.88 -8.97 -10.27
N SER A 25 16.45 -8.39 -11.34
CA SER A 25 17.90 -8.12 -11.40
C SER A 25 18.30 -7.02 -10.41
N SER A 26 19.60 -6.78 -10.25
CA SER A 26 20.12 -5.65 -9.46
C SER A 26 19.60 -4.28 -9.93
N GLU A 27 19.32 -4.13 -11.22
CA GLU A 27 18.80 -2.90 -11.85
C GLU A 27 17.27 -2.82 -11.86
N GLY A 28 16.57 -3.78 -11.23
CA GLY A 28 15.10 -3.79 -11.17
C GLY A 28 14.41 -4.37 -12.40
N ARG A 29 15.13 -5.01 -13.31
CA ARG A 29 14.54 -5.72 -14.45
C ARG A 29 13.84 -6.98 -13.97
N GLU A 30 12.59 -7.20 -14.39
CA GLU A 30 11.87 -8.45 -14.14
C GLU A 30 12.55 -9.62 -14.88
N LEU A 31 12.91 -10.65 -14.14
CA LEU A 31 13.54 -11.85 -14.65
C LEU A 31 12.53 -13.00 -14.78
N ALA A 32 11.68 -13.19 -13.76
CA ALA A 32 10.63 -14.21 -13.75
C ALA A 32 9.53 -13.83 -12.77
N ARG A 33 8.33 -14.37 -13.02
CA ARG A 33 7.12 -14.11 -12.20
C ARG A 33 6.26 -15.35 -12.08
N ILE A 34 5.79 -15.62 -10.87
CA ILE A 34 4.85 -16.71 -10.59
C ILE A 34 3.68 -16.16 -9.79
N ARG A 35 2.46 -16.50 -10.20
CA ARG A 35 1.23 -16.20 -9.47
C ARG A 35 0.47 -17.47 -9.17
N ILE A 36 0.01 -17.62 -7.95
CA ILE A 36 -0.78 -18.76 -7.50
C ILE A 36 -1.93 -18.31 -6.58
N SER A 37 -2.87 -19.20 -6.33
CA SER A 37 -3.87 -19.01 -5.27
C SER A 37 -3.22 -19.13 -3.89
N SER A 38 -3.57 -18.24 -2.94
CA SER A 38 -3.07 -18.32 -1.57
C SER A 38 -3.61 -19.52 -0.83
N PRO A 39 -2.78 -20.25 -0.05
CA PRO A 39 -3.25 -21.27 0.88
C PRO A 39 -3.97 -20.59 2.05
N ARG A 40 -5.31 -20.62 2.03
CA ARG A 40 -6.14 -19.96 3.06
C ARG A 40 -6.23 -20.79 4.32
N ASN A 41 -6.27 -20.12 5.47
CA ASN A 41 -6.51 -20.69 6.80
C ASN A 41 -5.49 -21.75 7.23
N HIS A 42 -4.30 -21.77 6.64
CA HIS A 42 -3.28 -22.77 6.92
C HIS A 42 -1.88 -22.14 6.99
N TYR A 43 -1.42 -21.90 8.20
CA TYR A 43 -0.12 -21.23 8.44
C TYR A 43 1.07 -22.03 7.86
N GLU A 44 1.19 -23.31 8.18
CA GLU A 44 2.31 -24.15 7.74
C GLU A 44 2.34 -24.32 6.21
N ASN A 45 1.17 -24.37 5.58
CA ASN A 45 1.08 -24.38 4.12
C ASN A 45 1.50 -23.05 3.52
N THR A 46 1.23 -21.92 4.19
CA THR A 46 1.71 -20.61 3.77
C THR A 46 3.24 -20.58 3.75
N ILE A 47 3.91 -21.02 4.80
CA ILE A 47 5.37 -21.11 4.87
C ILE A 47 5.94 -22.00 3.74
N ARG A 48 5.40 -23.21 3.59
CA ARG A 48 5.84 -24.16 2.53
C ARG A 48 5.62 -23.57 1.13
N THR A 49 4.53 -22.87 0.92
CA THR A 49 4.20 -22.25 -0.38
C THR A 49 5.19 -21.15 -0.73
N VAL A 50 5.50 -20.25 0.23
CA VAL A 50 6.53 -19.22 0.02
C VAL A 50 7.87 -19.85 -0.29
N ALA A 51 8.30 -20.84 0.49
CA ALA A 51 9.56 -21.53 0.26
C ALA A 51 9.61 -22.20 -1.14
N ALA A 52 8.54 -22.88 -1.54
CA ALA A 52 8.44 -23.50 -2.86
C ALA A 52 8.48 -22.50 -4.02
N LEU A 53 7.86 -21.32 -3.88
CA LEU A 53 7.91 -20.25 -4.87
C LEU A 53 9.34 -19.72 -5.05
N VAL A 54 10.04 -19.46 -3.94
CA VAL A 54 11.45 -19.01 -3.97
C VAL A 54 12.33 -20.04 -4.64
N GLN A 55 12.25 -21.32 -4.20
CA GLN A 55 13.05 -22.42 -4.77
C GLN A 55 12.77 -22.61 -6.27
N LYS A 56 11.53 -22.45 -6.70
CA LYS A 56 11.16 -22.56 -8.10
C LYS A 56 11.79 -21.46 -8.95
N LEU A 57 11.75 -20.19 -8.49
CA LEU A 57 12.40 -19.07 -9.18
C LEU A 57 13.92 -19.26 -9.25
N GLU A 58 14.55 -19.68 -8.16
CA GLU A 58 15.99 -19.94 -8.11
C GLU A 58 16.42 -21.09 -9.04
N ALA A 59 15.63 -22.17 -9.08
CA ALA A 59 15.88 -23.29 -10.00
C ALA A 59 15.73 -22.90 -11.48
N GLU A 60 14.73 -22.05 -11.79
CA GLU A 60 14.49 -21.56 -13.15
C GLU A 60 15.62 -20.62 -13.63
N LEU A 61 16.11 -19.76 -12.73
CA LEU A 61 17.12 -18.75 -13.07
C LEU A 61 18.57 -19.19 -12.79
N GLY A 62 18.75 -20.31 -12.09
CA GLY A 62 20.09 -20.87 -11.79
C GLY A 62 20.90 -20.05 -10.77
N GLU A 63 20.23 -19.15 -10.03
CA GLU A 63 20.85 -18.19 -9.09
C GLU A 63 20.06 -18.13 -7.79
N ARG A 64 20.77 -17.97 -6.65
CA ARG A 64 20.16 -17.76 -5.32
C ARG A 64 20.00 -16.25 -5.07
N GLY A 65 18.76 -15.81 -4.73
CA GLY A 65 18.44 -14.41 -4.51
C GLY A 65 18.27 -14.03 -3.03
N SER A 66 18.33 -12.73 -2.73
CA SER A 66 17.79 -12.20 -1.47
C SER A 66 16.26 -12.27 -1.49
N VAL A 67 15.62 -12.47 -0.32
CA VAL A 67 14.15 -12.67 -0.24
C VAL A 67 13.52 -11.64 0.66
N GLY A 68 12.56 -10.92 0.10
CA GLY A 68 11.65 -10.02 0.83
C GLY A 68 10.19 -10.44 0.64
N VAL A 69 9.36 -10.21 1.67
CA VAL A 69 7.97 -10.64 1.71
C VAL A 69 7.07 -9.48 2.15
N GLY A 70 6.15 -9.10 1.30
CA GLY A 70 5.05 -8.19 1.62
C GLY A 70 3.90 -8.95 2.28
N ILE A 71 3.43 -8.47 3.42
CA ILE A 71 2.38 -9.12 4.20
C ILE A 71 1.19 -8.19 4.45
N PRO A 72 -0.04 -8.74 4.53
CA PRO A 72 -1.24 -7.95 4.84
C PRO A 72 -1.37 -7.71 6.35
N GLY A 73 -0.41 -7.06 6.96
CA GLY A 73 -0.34 -6.81 8.40
C GLY A 73 1.01 -6.26 8.80
N THR A 74 1.32 -6.25 10.08
CA THR A 74 2.56 -5.68 10.62
C THR A 74 3.26 -6.68 11.54
N ILE A 75 4.59 -6.69 11.53
CA ILE A 75 5.40 -7.43 12.51
C ILE A 75 5.71 -6.51 13.69
N VAL A 76 5.34 -6.95 14.89
CA VAL A 76 5.69 -6.25 16.15
C VAL A 76 7.17 -6.45 16.42
N ARG A 77 7.98 -5.40 16.28
CA ARG A 77 9.45 -5.43 16.42
C ARG A 77 9.93 -6.07 17.74
N SER A 78 9.22 -5.82 18.86
CA SER A 78 9.63 -6.33 20.19
C SER A 78 9.37 -7.82 20.39
N SER A 79 8.42 -8.42 19.67
CA SER A 79 8.04 -9.83 19.83
C SER A 79 8.25 -10.69 18.58
N GLY A 80 8.43 -10.07 17.40
CA GLY A 80 8.47 -10.75 16.11
C GLY A 80 7.12 -11.32 15.64
N LEU A 81 6.04 -11.04 16.37
CA LEU A 81 4.72 -11.59 16.05
C LEU A 81 3.98 -10.73 15.02
N VAL A 82 3.30 -11.37 14.09
CA VAL A 82 2.38 -10.71 13.17
C VAL A 82 1.13 -10.24 13.91
N LYS A 83 0.66 -9.03 13.61
CA LYS A 83 -0.62 -8.46 14.07
C LYS A 83 -1.37 -7.76 12.93
N ASN A 84 -2.66 -7.55 13.13
CA ASN A 84 -3.55 -6.81 12.23
C ASN A 84 -3.60 -7.36 10.79
N ALA A 85 -3.21 -8.60 10.59
CA ALA A 85 -3.30 -9.22 9.27
C ALA A 85 -4.75 -9.58 8.93
N ASN A 86 -5.21 -9.17 7.74
CA ASN A 86 -6.49 -9.62 7.17
C ASN A 86 -6.50 -11.13 6.93
N SER A 87 -5.35 -11.71 6.64
CA SER A 87 -5.10 -13.15 6.66
C SER A 87 -4.93 -13.62 8.11
N THR A 88 -6.04 -13.79 8.82
CA THR A 88 -6.08 -13.92 10.28
C THR A 88 -5.25 -15.07 10.85
N TRP A 89 -4.98 -16.14 10.07
CA TRP A 89 -4.13 -17.27 10.46
C TRP A 89 -2.65 -16.92 10.63
N LEU A 90 -2.23 -15.72 10.20
CA LEU A 90 -0.88 -15.19 10.39
C LEU A 90 -0.73 -14.50 11.75
N ASN A 91 -1.82 -13.99 12.34
CA ASN A 91 -1.77 -13.22 13.58
C ASN A 91 -1.26 -14.07 14.75
N GLY A 92 -0.32 -13.48 15.51
CA GLY A 92 0.31 -14.17 16.65
C GLY A 92 1.38 -15.19 16.26
N ARG A 93 1.80 -15.24 14.97
CA ARG A 93 2.84 -16.16 14.47
C ARG A 93 4.17 -15.45 14.28
N LEU A 94 5.28 -16.17 14.39
CA LEU A 94 6.65 -15.70 14.15
C LEU A 94 7.03 -15.85 12.66
N LEU A 95 6.21 -15.28 11.78
CA LEU A 95 6.26 -15.51 10.34
C LEU A 95 7.65 -15.29 9.73
N GLU A 96 8.31 -14.19 10.01
CA GLU A 96 9.64 -13.89 9.48
C GLU A 96 10.67 -14.91 9.91
N LYS A 97 10.68 -15.28 11.19
CA LYS A 97 11.56 -16.32 11.74
C LYS A 97 11.31 -17.68 11.08
N ASP A 98 10.03 -18.06 10.92
CA ASP A 98 9.68 -19.34 10.33
C ASP A 98 10.02 -19.42 8.84
N LEU A 99 9.92 -18.30 8.11
CA LEU A 99 10.40 -18.19 6.73
C LEU A 99 11.94 -18.24 6.65
N CYS A 100 12.66 -17.59 7.57
CA CYS A 100 14.11 -17.70 7.66
C CYS A 100 14.55 -19.16 7.85
N ASN A 101 13.89 -19.89 8.74
CA ASN A 101 14.15 -21.30 8.99
C ASN A 101 13.84 -22.17 7.75
N ALA A 102 12.71 -21.93 7.07
CA ALA A 102 12.29 -22.71 5.92
C ALA A 102 13.20 -22.52 4.68
N LEU A 103 13.82 -21.34 4.55
CA LEU A 103 14.68 -20.97 3.41
C LEU A 103 16.17 -21.05 3.74
N ASP A 104 16.54 -21.32 4.99
CA ASP A 104 17.92 -21.35 5.49
C ASP A 104 18.70 -20.08 5.09
N ARG A 105 18.08 -18.92 5.32
CA ARG A 105 18.64 -17.58 5.06
C ARG A 105 17.82 -16.49 5.73
N GLU A 106 18.39 -15.29 5.79
CA GLU A 106 17.65 -14.09 6.21
C GLU A 106 16.52 -13.79 5.20
N VAL A 107 15.33 -13.52 5.73
CA VAL A 107 14.16 -13.04 4.99
C VAL A 107 13.71 -11.75 5.66
N ARG A 108 13.33 -10.75 4.88
CA ARG A 108 12.75 -9.50 5.39
C ARG A 108 11.28 -9.47 5.09
N CYS A 109 10.46 -9.27 6.12
CA CYS A 109 9.02 -9.12 5.97
C CYS A 109 8.61 -7.68 6.26
N GLU A 110 7.69 -7.14 5.44
CA GLU A 110 7.18 -5.79 5.62
C GLU A 110 5.70 -5.70 5.23
N ASN A 111 5.00 -4.68 5.74
CA ASN A 111 3.63 -4.40 5.37
C ASN A 111 3.51 -4.07 3.86
N ASP A 112 2.37 -4.41 3.24
CA ASP A 112 2.11 -4.22 1.81
C ASP A 112 2.19 -2.73 1.37
N ALA A 113 1.70 -1.79 2.20
CA ALA A 113 1.79 -0.37 1.90
C ALA A 113 3.24 0.16 2.03
N ASN A 114 4.01 -0.37 2.97
CA ASN A 114 5.45 -0.07 3.08
C ASN A 114 6.22 -0.65 1.88
N CYS A 115 5.86 -1.84 1.42
CA CYS A 115 6.41 -2.39 0.17
C CYS A 115 6.09 -1.48 -1.02
N LEU A 116 4.85 -0.97 -1.14
CA LEU A 116 4.51 0.02 -2.16
C LEU A 116 5.42 1.25 -2.07
N ALA A 117 5.62 1.81 -0.86
CA ALA A 117 6.43 3.00 -0.67
C ALA A 117 7.89 2.79 -1.11
N VAL A 118 8.49 1.64 -0.77
CA VAL A 118 9.86 1.30 -1.19
C VAL A 118 9.94 1.09 -2.71
N SER A 119 8.97 0.39 -3.31
CA SER A 119 8.92 0.23 -4.76
C SER A 119 8.92 1.59 -5.47
N GLU A 120 8.00 2.45 -5.09
CA GLU A 120 7.85 3.76 -5.73
C GLU A 120 9.05 4.69 -5.48
N ALA A 121 9.68 4.61 -4.31
CA ALA A 121 10.88 5.36 -3.99
C ALA A 121 12.13 4.85 -4.71
N THR A 122 12.16 3.56 -5.10
CA THR A 122 13.35 2.94 -5.70
C THR A 122 13.35 3.03 -7.22
N ASP A 123 12.28 2.55 -7.86
CA ASP A 123 12.19 2.46 -9.32
C ASP A 123 10.81 2.85 -9.88
N GLY A 124 9.97 3.49 -9.05
CA GLY A 124 8.65 3.98 -9.43
C GLY A 124 8.61 5.51 -9.64
N ASN A 125 7.40 6.08 -9.59
CA ASN A 125 7.19 7.52 -9.79
C ASN A 125 7.68 8.40 -8.62
N GLY A 126 8.05 7.81 -7.49
CA GLY A 126 8.72 8.47 -6.37
C GLY A 126 10.25 8.42 -6.44
N ALA A 127 10.83 7.79 -7.48
CA ALA A 127 12.28 7.67 -7.59
C ALA A 127 12.97 9.04 -7.67
N GLY A 128 14.09 9.19 -6.96
CA GLY A 128 14.81 10.47 -6.88
C GLY A 128 14.32 11.43 -5.80
N HIS A 129 13.18 11.16 -5.16
CA HIS A 129 12.69 11.88 -4.00
C HIS A 129 13.22 11.27 -2.71
N ARG A 130 13.57 12.13 -1.74
CA ARG A 130 14.08 11.68 -0.46
C ARG A 130 13.01 11.04 0.41
N MET A 131 11.85 11.69 0.52
CA MET A 131 10.70 11.23 1.32
C MET A 131 9.50 10.97 0.43
N VAL A 132 9.13 9.70 0.30
CA VAL A 132 7.99 9.23 -0.48
C VAL A 132 6.92 8.72 0.47
N PHE A 133 5.73 9.32 0.42
CA PHE A 133 4.56 8.77 1.09
C PHE A 133 3.67 8.06 0.08
N ALA A 134 3.56 6.75 0.21
CA ALA A 134 2.70 5.95 -0.65
C ALA A 134 1.36 5.67 0.03
N VAL A 135 0.29 5.77 -0.74
CA VAL A 135 -1.09 5.55 -0.29
C VAL A 135 -1.71 4.43 -1.09
N ILE A 136 -2.26 3.42 -0.42
CA ILE A 136 -3.06 2.39 -1.08
C ILE A 136 -4.54 2.73 -0.90
N LEU A 137 -5.22 3.07 -2.00
CA LEU A 137 -6.66 3.32 -2.04
C LEU A 137 -7.36 2.17 -2.79
N GLY A 138 -7.77 1.19 -2.04
CA GLY A 138 -8.49 0.01 -2.52
C GLY A 138 -9.81 -0.18 -1.75
N THR A 139 -10.07 -1.40 -1.28
CA THR A 139 -11.18 -1.69 -0.35
C THR A 139 -11.05 -0.84 0.92
N GLY A 140 -9.81 -0.71 1.44
CA GLY A 140 -9.46 0.17 2.56
C GLY A 140 -8.54 1.31 2.11
N CYS A 141 -7.90 1.96 3.09
CA CYS A 141 -6.94 3.03 2.93
C CYS A 141 -5.70 2.78 3.79
N GLY A 142 -4.65 2.26 3.18
CA GLY A 142 -3.34 2.09 3.81
C GLY A 142 -2.37 3.20 3.42
N GLY A 143 -1.23 3.24 4.10
CA GLY A 143 -0.13 4.11 3.75
C GLY A 143 1.21 3.54 4.19
N GLY A 144 2.27 3.95 3.50
CA GLY A 144 3.64 3.59 3.80
C GLY A 144 4.57 4.77 3.59
N LEU A 145 5.65 4.80 4.33
CA LEU A 145 6.64 5.86 4.26
C LEU A 145 8.01 5.29 3.92
N ALA A 146 8.61 5.82 2.86
CA ALA A 146 10.00 5.56 2.52
C ALA A 146 10.83 6.84 2.65
N ILE A 147 11.98 6.75 3.32
CA ILE A 147 12.95 7.83 3.46
C ILE A 147 14.29 7.30 2.95
N ASP A 148 14.89 8.03 2.01
CA ASP A 148 16.16 7.63 1.35
C ASP A 148 16.05 6.20 0.76
N GLY A 149 14.88 5.86 0.16
CA GLY A 149 14.59 4.56 -0.43
C GLY A 149 14.38 3.39 0.54
N ARG A 150 14.28 3.68 1.86
CA ARG A 150 14.09 2.66 2.90
C ARG A 150 12.77 2.87 3.64
N VAL A 151 12.17 1.77 4.06
CA VAL A 151 10.97 1.81 4.90
C VAL A 151 11.23 2.60 6.18
N HIS A 152 10.32 3.48 6.53
CA HIS A 152 10.21 4.08 7.85
C HIS A 152 8.94 3.56 8.53
N ASP A 153 9.04 2.45 9.23
CA ASP A 153 7.93 1.79 9.93
C ASP A 153 7.65 2.38 11.32
N GLY A 154 8.56 3.24 11.83
CA GLY A 154 8.46 3.86 13.14
C GLY A 154 8.73 2.87 14.29
N ARG A 155 8.71 3.40 15.53
CA ARG A 155 9.02 2.63 16.75
C ARG A 155 8.07 1.45 17.00
N HIS A 156 6.80 1.60 16.62
CA HIS A 156 5.74 0.64 16.91
C HIS A 156 5.26 -0.14 15.66
N GLY A 157 5.90 0.08 14.50
CA GLY A 157 5.49 -0.49 13.22
C GLY A 157 4.11 0.00 12.77
N VAL A 158 3.79 1.27 13.04
CA VAL A 158 2.49 1.89 12.69
C VAL A 158 2.66 3.21 11.91
N ALA A 159 3.89 3.54 11.50
CA ALA A 159 4.09 4.66 10.60
C ALA A 159 3.38 4.36 9.27
N GLY A 160 2.57 5.30 8.80
CA GLY A 160 1.75 5.09 7.61
C GLY A 160 0.31 4.61 7.88
N GLU A 161 -0.08 4.27 9.11
CA GLU A 161 -1.46 3.94 9.49
C GLU A 161 -2.40 5.18 9.51
N TRP A 162 -2.18 6.09 8.58
CA TRP A 162 -2.87 7.37 8.47
C TRP A 162 -4.38 7.23 8.19
N GLY A 163 -4.77 6.12 7.54
CA GLY A 163 -6.17 5.79 7.27
C GLY A 163 -7.03 5.67 8.53
N HIS A 164 -6.40 5.43 9.69
CA HIS A 164 -7.08 5.36 10.99
C HIS A 164 -7.03 6.67 11.80
N ASN A 165 -6.51 7.75 11.24
CA ASN A 165 -6.67 9.09 11.78
C ASN A 165 -8.09 9.61 11.46
N GLY A 166 -8.61 10.53 12.28
CA GLY A 166 -9.89 11.19 12.01
C GLY A 166 -9.81 12.05 10.74
N LEU A 167 -10.93 12.17 10.02
CA LEU A 167 -11.03 13.10 8.89
C LEU A 167 -10.73 14.53 9.38
N PRO A 168 -9.72 15.22 8.80
CA PRO A 168 -9.40 16.59 9.20
C PRO A 168 -10.52 17.57 8.82
N TRP A 169 -10.73 18.58 9.68
CA TRP A 169 -11.73 19.64 9.46
C TRP A 169 -13.09 19.10 8.99
N PRO A 170 -13.70 18.15 9.75
CA PRO A 170 -14.96 17.54 9.32
C PRO A 170 -16.08 18.58 9.27
N ARG A 171 -16.95 18.46 8.29
CA ARG A 171 -18.17 19.27 8.17
C ARG A 171 -19.23 18.73 9.13
N ALA A 172 -20.29 19.51 9.37
CA ALA A 172 -21.35 19.13 10.30
C ALA A 172 -22.03 17.79 9.95
N ASP A 173 -22.18 17.50 8.66
CA ASP A 173 -22.73 16.24 8.14
C ASP A 173 -21.73 15.07 8.14
N GLU A 174 -20.48 15.32 8.48
CA GLU A 174 -19.43 14.33 8.59
C GLU A 174 -19.11 13.92 10.05
N VAL A 175 -19.85 14.45 11.03
CA VAL A 175 -19.68 14.13 12.46
C VAL A 175 -20.93 13.41 12.98
N PRO A 176 -20.76 12.26 13.70
CA PRO A 176 -19.54 11.63 14.22
C PRO A 176 -18.75 10.77 13.22
N GLY A 177 -19.22 10.65 12.00
CA GLY A 177 -18.61 9.83 10.95
C GLY A 177 -18.94 8.33 11.05
N PRO A 178 -18.67 7.56 9.98
CA PRO A 178 -18.96 6.14 9.94
C PRO A 178 -18.10 5.35 10.93
N PRO A 179 -18.60 4.21 11.47
CA PRO A 179 -17.81 3.33 12.31
C PRO A 179 -16.68 2.70 11.50
N CYS A 180 -15.50 2.56 12.12
CA CYS A 180 -14.33 1.88 11.59
C CYS A 180 -14.09 0.58 12.37
N TYR A 181 -13.56 -0.45 11.68
CA TYR A 181 -13.23 -1.73 12.32
C TYR A 181 -12.15 -1.59 13.42
N CYS A 182 -11.37 -0.49 13.43
CA CYS A 182 -10.42 -0.20 14.49
C CYS A 182 -11.08 0.18 15.84
N GLY A 183 -12.42 0.22 15.89
CA GLY A 183 -13.20 0.57 17.09
C GLY A 183 -13.49 2.06 17.26
N LYS A 184 -13.03 2.91 16.33
CA LYS A 184 -13.32 4.37 16.33
C LYS A 184 -14.33 4.71 15.25
N SER A 185 -14.76 5.97 15.17
CA SER A 185 -15.62 6.50 14.11
C SER A 185 -14.94 7.64 13.38
N GLY A 186 -15.29 7.84 12.11
CA GLY A 186 -14.81 8.96 11.30
C GLY A 186 -13.35 8.85 10.85
N CYS A 187 -12.75 7.64 10.87
CA CYS A 187 -11.43 7.40 10.32
C CYS A 187 -11.38 7.74 8.82
N LEU A 188 -10.26 8.29 8.34
CA LEU A 188 -10.06 8.62 6.91
C LEU A 188 -10.45 7.47 5.98
N GLU A 189 -10.10 6.23 6.31
CA GLU A 189 -10.48 5.05 5.53
C GLU A 189 -11.97 4.97 5.24
N THR A 190 -12.81 5.33 6.22
CA THR A 190 -14.28 5.27 6.07
C THR A 190 -14.85 6.38 5.16
N TRP A 191 -13.99 7.27 4.69
CA TRP A 191 -14.33 8.42 3.85
C TRP A 191 -13.68 8.41 2.47
N ILE A 192 -12.44 7.88 2.34
CA ILE A 192 -11.62 8.03 1.13
C ILE A 192 -11.22 6.70 0.47
N SER A 193 -11.67 5.56 0.99
CA SER A 193 -11.45 4.26 0.34
C SER A 193 -12.45 3.98 -0.79
N GLY A 194 -12.20 2.93 -1.58
CA GLY A 194 -13.16 2.48 -2.59
C GLY A 194 -14.49 2.01 -1.97
N THR A 195 -14.45 1.36 -0.81
CA THR A 195 -15.67 1.02 -0.04
C THR A 195 -16.38 2.30 0.42
N ALA A 196 -15.64 3.28 0.90
CA ALA A 196 -16.21 4.56 1.33
C ALA A 196 -16.91 5.32 0.19
N LEU A 197 -16.36 5.28 -1.03
CA LEU A 197 -16.98 5.88 -2.22
C LEU A 197 -18.34 5.24 -2.53
N GLY A 198 -18.43 3.90 -2.47
CA GLY A 198 -19.71 3.19 -2.64
C GLY A 198 -20.73 3.56 -1.56
N ASN A 199 -20.30 3.52 -0.31
CA ASN A 199 -21.15 3.86 0.84
C ASN A 199 -21.62 5.35 0.82
N ASP A 200 -20.75 6.26 0.34
CA ASP A 200 -21.11 7.67 0.17
C ASP A 200 -22.19 7.86 -0.90
N TYR A 201 -22.05 7.16 -2.03
CA TYR A 201 -23.05 7.17 -3.09
C TYR A 201 -24.40 6.63 -2.58
N GLU A 202 -24.38 5.47 -1.91
CA GLU A 202 -25.59 4.85 -1.36
C GLU A 202 -26.30 5.77 -0.33
N ARG A 203 -25.55 6.42 0.56
CA ARG A 203 -26.12 7.38 1.53
C ARG A 203 -26.89 8.53 0.88
N HIS A 204 -26.44 9.00 -0.29
CA HIS A 204 -27.04 10.16 -0.95
C HIS A 204 -28.13 9.79 -1.96
N THR A 205 -28.12 8.56 -2.48
CA THR A 205 -29.04 8.14 -3.55
C THR A 205 -30.01 7.04 -3.12
N GLY A 206 -29.72 6.32 -2.04
CA GLY A 206 -30.43 5.09 -1.67
C GLY A 206 -30.09 3.88 -2.57
N ILE A 207 -29.15 4.02 -3.51
CA ILE A 207 -28.79 2.98 -4.49
C ILE A 207 -27.41 2.42 -4.14
N ALA A 208 -27.33 1.11 -3.85
CA ALA A 208 -26.07 0.44 -3.58
C ALA A 208 -25.24 0.28 -4.86
N LYS A 209 -24.02 0.80 -4.85
CA LYS A 209 -22.99 0.60 -5.88
C LYS A 209 -21.63 0.40 -5.21
N THR A 210 -20.78 -0.43 -5.80
CA THR A 210 -19.35 -0.48 -5.42
C THR A 210 -18.64 0.80 -5.84
N GLY A 211 -17.54 1.16 -5.18
CA GLY A 211 -16.75 2.34 -5.59
C GLY A 211 -16.32 2.31 -7.06
N LYS A 212 -16.00 1.11 -7.58
CA LYS A 212 -15.72 0.92 -9.01
C LYS A 212 -16.92 1.30 -9.90
N GLN A 213 -18.11 0.82 -9.56
CA GLN A 213 -19.34 1.13 -10.31
C GLN A 213 -19.70 2.62 -10.22
N VAL A 214 -19.45 3.27 -9.08
CA VAL A 214 -19.62 4.73 -8.94
C VAL A 214 -18.66 5.47 -9.86
N ALA A 215 -17.37 5.07 -9.88
CA ALA A 215 -16.39 5.69 -10.75
C ALA A 215 -16.74 5.52 -12.24
N GLU A 216 -17.18 4.32 -12.66
CA GLU A 216 -17.65 4.03 -14.02
C GLU A 216 -18.90 4.86 -14.38
N ALA A 217 -19.86 4.98 -13.48
CA ALA A 217 -21.05 5.78 -13.67
C ALA A 217 -20.73 7.28 -13.84
N ALA A 218 -19.79 7.82 -13.07
CA ALA A 218 -19.35 9.21 -13.22
C ALA A 218 -18.72 9.49 -14.58
N VAL A 219 -17.92 8.55 -15.12
CA VAL A 219 -17.37 8.64 -16.49
C VAL A 219 -18.50 8.65 -17.54
N GLN A 220 -19.61 7.96 -17.27
CA GLN A 220 -20.79 7.92 -18.13
C GLN A 220 -21.72 9.13 -17.98
N GLY A 221 -21.36 10.10 -17.12
CA GLY A 221 -22.12 11.33 -16.93
C GLY A 221 -23.20 11.28 -15.83
N ASP A 222 -23.19 10.26 -14.97
CA ASP A 222 -24.07 10.22 -13.78
C ASP A 222 -23.69 11.37 -12.83
N GLU A 223 -24.59 12.34 -12.68
CA GLU A 223 -24.37 13.53 -11.85
C GLU A 223 -24.17 13.18 -10.37
N GLN A 224 -24.90 12.18 -9.85
CA GLN A 224 -24.78 11.75 -8.45
C GLN A 224 -23.45 11.05 -8.19
N ALA A 225 -22.99 10.23 -9.14
CA ALA A 225 -21.68 9.62 -9.06
C ALA A 225 -20.55 10.66 -9.16
N THR A 226 -20.71 11.66 -10.03
CA THR A 226 -19.78 12.79 -10.13
C THR A 226 -19.72 13.58 -8.81
N ALA A 227 -20.88 13.83 -8.18
CA ALA A 227 -20.94 14.49 -6.88
C ALA A 227 -20.27 13.66 -5.78
N ALA A 228 -20.42 12.33 -5.78
CA ALA A 228 -19.73 11.44 -4.86
C ALA A 228 -18.20 11.48 -5.03
N LEU A 229 -17.71 11.51 -6.28
CA LEU A 229 -16.27 11.68 -6.56
C LEU A 229 -15.75 13.03 -6.06
N ARG A 230 -16.47 14.12 -6.25
CA ARG A 230 -16.06 15.44 -5.73
C ARG A 230 -15.96 15.46 -4.20
N ARG A 231 -16.87 14.78 -3.49
CA ARG A 231 -16.78 14.64 -2.02
C ARG A 231 -15.58 13.79 -1.61
N LEU A 232 -15.29 12.72 -2.36
CA LEU A 232 -14.09 11.90 -2.15
C LEU A 232 -12.82 12.75 -2.31
N GLU A 233 -12.70 13.49 -3.42
CA GLU A 233 -11.56 14.35 -3.72
C GLU A 233 -11.34 15.42 -2.65
N ASP A 234 -12.41 16.08 -2.19
CA ASP A 234 -12.33 17.07 -1.11
C ASP A 234 -11.80 16.45 0.21
N ARG A 235 -12.30 15.27 0.59
CA ARG A 235 -11.86 14.56 1.81
C ARG A 235 -10.43 14.06 1.67
N MET A 236 -10.04 13.59 0.49
CA MET A 236 -8.64 13.22 0.21
C MET A 236 -7.71 14.42 0.33
N ALA A 237 -8.08 15.56 -0.23
CA ALA A 237 -7.27 16.78 -0.15
C ALA A 237 -7.07 17.24 1.30
N ARG A 238 -8.12 17.18 2.13
CA ARG A 238 -8.01 17.45 3.58
C ARG A 238 -7.07 16.46 4.29
N GLY A 239 -7.20 15.17 3.99
CA GLY A 239 -6.31 14.14 4.51
C GLY A 239 -4.85 14.36 4.12
N PHE A 240 -4.60 14.66 2.83
CA PHE A 240 -3.26 14.95 2.32
C PHE A 240 -2.69 16.26 2.90
N ALA A 241 -3.49 17.30 3.06
CA ALA A 241 -3.03 18.54 3.69
C ALA A 241 -2.57 18.29 5.14
N SER A 242 -3.36 17.53 5.92
CA SER A 242 -2.94 17.14 7.27
C SER A 242 -1.66 16.31 7.30
N LEU A 243 -1.49 15.40 6.32
CA LEU A 243 -0.27 14.62 6.17
C LEU A 243 0.94 15.51 5.85
N VAL A 244 0.78 16.43 4.89
CA VAL A 244 1.84 17.38 4.51
C VAL A 244 2.22 18.29 5.67
N HIS A 245 1.26 18.77 6.47
CA HIS A 245 1.55 19.58 7.65
C HIS A 245 2.40 18.87 8.72
N VAL A 246 2.42 17.51 8.72
CA VAL A 246 3.16 16.73 9.73
C VAL A 246 4.46 16.17 9.18
N LEU A 247 4.45 15.68 7.93
CA LEU A 247 5.57 14.96 7.33
C LEU A 247 6.31 15.76 6.25
N ASP A 248 5.60 16.65 5.55
CA ASP A 248 6.10 17.41 4.40
C ASP A 248 6.86 16.52 3.39
N PRO A 249 6.21 15.47 2.85
CA PRO A 249 6.87 14.55 1.94
C PRO A 249 7.17 15.22 0.60
N ASP A 250 8.25 14.80 -0.06
CA ASP A 250 8.62 15.33 -1.38
C ASP A 250 7.59 14.93 -2.46
N VAL A 251 6.92 13.79 -2.28
CA VAL A 251 5.91 13.27 -3.21
C VAL A 251 4.92 12.35 -2.49
N ILE A 252 3.66 12.39 -2.92
CA ILE A 252 2.62 11.42 -2.55
C ILE A 252 2.36 10.53 -3.77
N VAL A 253 2.46 9.21 -3.60
CA VAL A 253 2.19 8.24 -4.67
C VAL A 253 0.94 7.44 -4.32
N ILE A 254 -0.05 7.41 -5.23
CA ILE A 254 -1.31 6.70 -5.02
C ILE A 254 -1.28 5.35 -5.75
N GLY A 255 -1.42 4.27 -5.01
CA GLY A 255 -1.66 2.91 -5.49
C GLY A 255 -3.07 2.42 -5.21
N GLY A 256 -3.36 1.17 -5.57
CA GLY A 256 -4.66 0.55 -5.40
C GLY A 256 -5.68 0.91 -6.49
N GLY A 257 -6.91 0.44 -6.36
CA GLY A 257 -7.92 0.55 -7.42
C GLY A 257 -8.31 1.97 -7.81
N LEU A 258 -8.34 2.90 -6.84
CA LEU A 258 -8.68 4.30 -7.10
C LEU A 258 -7.56 5.07 -7.80
N SER A 259 -6.31 4.59 -7.79
CA SER A 259 -5.19 5.23 -8.49
C SER A 259 -5.39 5.34 -10.02
N ARG A 260 -6.33 4.58 -10.57
CA ARG A 260 -6.68 4.60 -12.00
C ARG A 260 -7.62 5.75 -12.39
N LEU A 261 -8.10 6.52 -11.43
CA LEU A 261 -8.98 7.66 -11.66
C LEU A 261 -8.15 8.90 -12.01
N GLU A 262 -8.04 9.21 -13.30
CA GLU A 262 -7.27 10.36 -13.79
C GLU A 262 -7.73 11.70 -13.21
N CYS A 263 -9.02 11.81 -12.85
CA CYS A 263 -9.57 13.02 -12.22
C CYS A 263 -8.86 13.37 -10.91
N LEU A 264 -8.38 12.37 -10.14
CA LEU A 264 -7.67 12.62 -8.89
C LEU A 264 -6.41 13.47 -9.11
N TYR A 265 -5.61 13.15 -10.12
CA TYR A 265 -4.34 13.85 -10.39
C TYR A 265 -4.53 15.26 -10.95
N ARG A 266 -5.68 15.53 -11.53
CA ARG A 266 -6.08 16.86 -12.01
C ARG A 266 -6.70 17.71 -10.89
N ASN A 267 -7.57 17.11 -10.05
CA ASN A 267 -8.41 17.85 -9.13
C ASN A 267 -7.80 17.99 -7.73
N LEU A 268 -6.98 17.00 -7.29
CA LEU A 268 -6.38 17.05 -5.95
C LEU A 268 -5.33 18.16 -5.76
N PRO A 269 -4.42 18.47 -6.70
CA PRO A 269 -3.42 19.51 -6.47
C PRO A 269 -4.01 20.88 -6.10
N PRO A 270 -4.98 21.46 -6.83
CA PRO A 270 -5.57 22.74 -6.43
C PRO A 270 -6.37 22.68 -5.13
N LEU A 271 -7.00 21.53 -4.83
CA LEU A 271 -7.68 21.31 -3.55
C LEU A 271 -6.67 21.22 -2.39
N LEU A 272 -5.57 20.52 -2.57
CA LEU A 272 -4.49 20.43 -1.58
C LEU A 272 -3.92 21.81 -1.26
N GLU A 273 -3.65 22.62 -2.30
CA GLU A 273 -3.17 23.98 -2.12
C GLU A 273 -4.14 24.84 -1.30
N SER A 274 -5.45 24.67 -1.49
CA SER A 274 -6.48 25.42 -0.75
C SER A 274 -6.56 25.07 0.75
N TYR A 275 -6.19 23.85 1.13
CA TYR A 275 -6.14 23.40 2.52
C TYR A 275 -4.77 23.61 3.19
N GLY A 276 -3.76 23.98 2.42
CA GLY A 276 -2.39 24.15 2.89
C GLY A 276 -2.22 25.32 3.84
N PHE A 277 -1.51 25.14 4.94
CA PHE A 277 -1.16 26.22 5.86
C PHE A 277 -0.21 27.21 5.18
N GLY A 278 -0.53 28.49 5.24
CA GLY A 278 0.29 29.56 4.65
C GLY A 278 0.25 29.66 3.14
N GLY A 279 -0.48 28.80 2.45
CA GLY A 279 -0.57 28.72 1.00
C GLY A 279 0.69 28.09 0.36
N GLY A 280 0.59 27.72 -0.93
CA GLY A 280 1.75 27.27 -1.72
C GLY A 280 2.18 25.83 -1.54
N ILE A 281 1.37 24.96 -0.87
CA ILE A 281 1.62 23.52 -0.85
C ILE A 281 1.49 22.98 -2.28
N ARG A 282 2.60 22.46 -2.79
CA ARG A 282 2.68 21.92 -4.17
C ARG A 282 3.29 20.53 -4.19
N THR A 283 3.13 19.76 -3.10
CA THR A 283 3.59 18.36 -3.06
C THR A 283 2.98 17.58 -4.23
N PRO A 284 3.79 17.02 -5.14
CA PRO A 284 3.29 16.24 -6.27
C PRO A 284 2.46 15.06 -5.81
N ILE A 285 1.36 14.79 -6.52
CA ILE A 285 0.51 13.61 -6.33
C ILE A 285 0.58 12.80 -7.61
N LEU A 286 1.15 11.61 -7.56
CA LEU A 286 1.45 10.77 -8.72
C LEU A 286 0.80 9.39 -8.60
N PRO A 287 0.44 8.74 -9.73
CA PRO A 287 0.03 7.33 -9.70
C PRO A 287 1.23 6.41 -9.40
N ALA A 288 0.97 5.25 -8.82
CA ALA A 288 1.98 4.20 -8.72
C ALA A 288 2.36 3.70 -10.11
N LEU A 289 3.66 3.61 -10.40
CA LEU A 289 4.18 3.24 -11.72
C LEU A 289 3.89 1.79 -12.07
N HIS A 290 4.07 0.88 -11.10
CA HIS A 290 3.96 -0.56 -11.34
C HIS A 290 2.57 -1.12 -11.02
N GLY A 291 1.61 -0.26 -10.64
CA GLY A 291 0.22 -0.63 -10.38
C GLY A 291 0.09 -1.74 -9.34
N ASP A 292 -0.61 -2.83 -9.69
CA ASP A 292 -0.84 -3.98 -8.79
C ASP A 292 0.45 -4.75 -8.44
N SER A 293 1.57 -4.49 -9.15
CA SER A 293 2.86 -5.15 -8.90
C SER A 293 3.80 -4.36 -8.00
N SER A 294 3.44 -3.14 -7.57
CA SER A 294 4.29 -2.33 -6.71
C SER A 294 4.58 -3.01 -5.37
N GLY A 295 3.61 -3.75 -4.80
CA GLY A 295 3.80 -4.50 -3.56
C GLY A 295 4.89 -5.57 -3.67
N VAL A 296 4.81 -6.45 -4.67
CA VAL A 296 5.78 -7.53 -4.88
C VAL A 296 7.17 -7.00 -5.26
N ARG A 297 7.23 -5.90 -6.04
CA ARG A 297 8.50 -5.22 -6.34
C ARG A 297 9.14 -4.63 -5.09
N GLY A 298 8.35 -3.93 -4.28
CA GLY A 298 8.80 -3.36 -3.01
C GLY A 298 9.32 -4.41 -2.05
N ALA A 299 8.68 -5.58 -1.98
CA ALA A 299 9.19 -6.71 -1.21
C ALA A 299 10.61 -7.10 -1.68
N ALA A 300 10.84 -7.21 -2.99
CA ALA A 300 12.19 -7.45 -3.53
C ALA A 300 13.19 -6.35 -3.17
N TRP A 301 12.75 -5.09 -3.16
CA TRP A 301 13.57 -3.92 -2.85
C TRP A 301 13.86 -3.72 -1.35
N LEU A 302 13.27 -4.51 -0.43
CA LEU A 302 13.63 -4.48 0.99
C LEU A 302 15.13 -4.75 1.25
N TRP A 303 15.85 -5.26 0.26
CA TRP A 303 17.28 -5.54 0.27
C TRP A 303 18.13 -4.47 -0.44
N SER A 304 17.57 -3.32 -0.76
CA SER A 304 18.36 -2.19 -1.26
C SER A 304 19.34 -1.71 -0.19
N LYS A 305 20.52 -1.26 -0.63
CA LYS A 305 21.60 -0.78 0.26
C LYS A 305 21.22 0.53 0.97
#